data_d209b9b98adb9509238bbe047297320f
#
_entry.id   d209b9b98adb9509238bbe047297320f
#
_cell.length_a   1.000
_cell.length_b   1.000
_cell.length_c   1.000
_cell.angle_alpha   90.00
_cell.angle_beta   90.00
_cell.angle_gamma   90.00
#
_symmetry.space_group_name_H-M   'P 1'
#
loop_
_entity.id
_entity.type
_entity.pdbx_description
1 polymer ?
#
loop_
_entity_poly.entity_id
_entity_poly.type
_entity_poly.pdbx_seq_one_letter_code
_entity_poly.pdbx_strand_id
1 'polypeptide(L)'
;MIEVKNLRKSFGSLTVLDDISLHINDGEIYGIIGQSGAGKSTLLRCINGLEPYQSGSVKIDGREVKDLSTAELHAQQKQMGMIFQNFNLLSRANVYDNVALPYRFCGVNPRSKESRKRILELIELVGLSDKVHVKPRELSGGQKQRVAIARALLLNPKILLCDEATSALDPKITQEILALLLQIRKELNITIIVVTHQMEVVKKLCQRVSFLKDGKLVQEGKPEELFVMPNKDIRNFLGETNELLPKEGRNLRLFFTDNANGPVITQLARELNVDFSICWANLDSFREEILGSLIINVQPENYDRVVNYLHQKNVLTEEVL
;
A
#
# COMPACT_ATOMS: atom_id res chain seq x y z
N MET A 1 -16.40 -5.34 5.60
CA MET A 1 -15.92 -4.28 6.50
C MET A 1 -15.01 -4.86 7.57
N ILE A 2 -13.84 -4.26 7.82
CA ILE A 2 -12.88 -4.72 8.84
C ILE A 2 -12.71 -3.61 9.87
N GLU A 3 -12.82 -3.96 11.14
CA GLU A 3 -12.65 -3.06 12.28
C GLU A 3 -11.61 -3.65 13.24
N VAL A 4 -10.58 -2.88 13.56
CA VAL A 4 -9.56 -3.22 14.56
C VAL A 4 -9.62 -2.17 15.66
N LYS A 5 -9.73 -2.60 16.93
CA LYS A 5 -9.81 -1.70 18.10
C LYS A 5 -8.84 -2.11 19.18
N ASN A 6 -7.98 -1.19 19.58
CA ASN A 6 -7.01 -1.30 20.68
C ASN A 6 -6.24 -2.64 20.65
N LEU A 7 -5.88 -3.10 19.43
CA LEU A 7 -5.24 -4.38 19.22
C LEU A 7 -3.82 -4.38 19.81
N ARG A 8 -3.54 -5.38 20.62
CA ARG A 8 -2.24 -5.63 21.24
C ARG A 8 -1.75 -7.03 20.94
N LYS A 9 -0.49 -7.11 20.45
CA LYS A 9 0.17 -8.38 20.15
C LYS A 9 1.59 -8.37 20.64
N SER A 10 1.93 -9.41 21.40
CA SER A 10 3.31 -9.66 21.88
C SER A 10 3.75 -11.09 21.57
N PHE A 11 5.06 -11.26 21.37
CA PHE A 11 5.74 -12.54 21.30
C PHE A 11 6.71 -12.61 22.48
N GLY A 12 6.37 -13.39 23.50
CA GLY A 12 7.07 -13.39 24.78
C GLY A 12 7.05 -11.98 25.40
N SER A 13 8.22 -11.40 25.65
CA SER A 13 8.38 -10.05 26.23
C SER A 13 8.33 -8.93 25.17
N LEU A 14 8.42 -9.27 23.86
CA LEU A 14 8.44 -8.28 22.79
C LEU A 14 7.02 -7.91 22.38
N THR A 15 6.61 -6.67 22.63
CA THR A 15 5.36 -6.11 22.10
C THR A 15 5.59 -5.67 20.65
N VAL A 16 4.85 -6.26 19.72
CA VAL A 16 4.96 -6.02 18.27
C VAL A 16 3.84 -5.11 17.77
N LEU A 17 2.66 -5.18 18.39
CA LEU A 17 1.55 -4.24 18.14
C LEU A 17 1.09 -3.69 19.49
N ASP A 18 0.95 -2.38 19.58
CA ASP A 18 0.57 -1.67 20.79
C ASP A 18 -0.52 -0.65 20.48
N ASP A 19 -1.75 -0.98 20.89
CA ASP A 19 -2.92 -0.09 20.77
C ASP A 19 -3.28 0.31 19.33
N ILE A 20 -3.30 -0.67 18.42
CA ILE A 20 -3.68 -0.43 17.03
C ILE A 20 -5.19 -0.34 16.88
N SER A 21 -5.67 0.78 16.34
CA SER A 21 -7.09 0.97 15.99
C SER A 21 -7.16 1.49 14.55
N LEU A 22 -7.91 0.79 13.67
CA LEU A 22 -8.14 1.19 12.27
C LEU A 22 -9.46 0.60 11.76
N HIS A 23 -9.93 1.19 10.66
CA HIS A 23 -11.16 0.75 9.99
C HIS A 23 -10.94 0.69 8.48
N ILE A 24 -11.38 -0.41 7.84
CA ILE A 24 -11.26 -0.61 6.40
C ILE A 24 -12.65 -0.87 5.81
N ASN A 25 -13.03 -0.07 4.82
CA ASN A 25 -14.33 -0.16 4.17
C ASN A 25 -14.36 -1.30 3.13
N ASP A 26 -15.57 -1.77 2.81
CA ASP A 26 -15.73 -2.75 1.72
C ASP A 26 -15.38 -2.11 0.37
N GLY A 27 -14.68 -2.88 -0.46
CA GLY A 27 -14.22 -2.44 -1.78
C GLY A 27 -13.11 -1.39 -1.75
N GLU A 28 -12.54 -1.08 -0.58
CA GLU A 28 -11.42 -0.14 -0.43
C GLU A 28 -10.08 -0.83 -0.72
N ILE A 29 -9.13 -0.06 -1.27
CA ILE A 29 -7.72 -0.46 -1.30
C ILE A 29 -7.01 0.29 -0.19
N TYR A 30 -6.66 -0.44 0.86
CA TYR A 30 -6.08 0.09 2.08
C TYR A 30 -4.61 -0.30 2.23
N GLY A 31 -3.74 0.68 2.48
CA GLY A 31 -2.31 0.46 2.69
C GLY A 31 -1.93 0.40 4.16
N ILE A 32 -1.08 -0.54 4.54
CA ILE A 32 -0.39 -0.58 5.83
C ILE A 32 1.09 -0.42 5.54
N ILE A 33 1.65 0.74 5.89
CA ILE A 33 3.02 1.12 5.55
C ILE A 33 3.88 1.33 6.80
N GLY A 34 5.19 1.30 6.63
CA GLY A 34 6.16 1.50 7.71
C GLY A 34 7.46 0.76 7.46
N GLN A 35 8.45 0.98 8.29
CA GLN A 35 9.76 0.33 8.19
C GLN A 35 9.66 -1.19 8.39
N SER A 36 10.73 -1.92 7.99
CA SER A 36 10.83 -3.34 8.33
C SER A 36 10.80 -3.52 9.85
N GLY A 37 10.06 -4.53 10.31
CA GLY A 37 9.89 -4.79 11.75
C GLY A 37 8.80 -3.95 12.44
N ALA A 38 8.13 -3.00 11.78
CA ALA A 38 7.09 -2.15 12.40
C ALA A 38 5.80 -2.90 12.82
N GLY A 39 5.68 -4.22 12.53
CA GLY A 39 4.52 -5.01 12.90
C GLY A 39 3.48 -5.22 11.78
N LYS A 40 3.71 -4.72 10.57
CA LYS A 40 2.76 -4.75 9.44
C LYS A 40 2.22 -6.15 9.11
N SER A 41 3.12 -7.11 8.86
CA SER A 41 2.73 -8.50 8.55
C SER A 41 2.07 -9.20 9.74
N THR A 42 2.45 -8.83 10.97
CA THR A 42 1.79 -9.33 12.19
C THR A 42 0.35 -8.83 12.27
N LEU A 43 0.13 -7.54 12.00
CA LEU A 43 -1.23 -6.97 11.94
C LEU A 43 -2.09 -7.67 10.88
N LEU A 44 -1.53 -7.88 9.68
CA LEU A 44 -2.23 -8.59 8.60
C LEU A 44 -2.60 -10.02 9.01
N ARG A 45 -1.71 -10.74 9.72
CA ARG A 45 -1.95 -12.09 10.22
C ARG A 45 -2.97 -12.12 11.36
N CYS A 46 -3.02 -11.10 12.21
CA CYS A 46 -4.07 -10.95 13.21
C CYS A 46 -5.43 -10.75 12.55
N ILE A 47 -5.52 -9.92 11.50
CA ILE A 47 -6.74 -9.71 10.73
C ILE A 47 -7.23 -11.01 10.09
N ASN A 48 -6.32 -11.82 9.54
CA ASN A 48 -6.68 -13.10 8.91
C ASN A 48 -6.89 -14.25 9.92
N GLY A 49 -6.74 -14.00 11.23
CA GLY A 49 -6.83 -15.01 12.26
C GLY A 49 -5.73 -16.09 12.20
N LEU A 50 -4.62 -15.83 11.51
CA LEU A 50 -3.44 -16.70 11.50
C LEU A 50 -2.57 -16.49 12.73
N GLU A 51 -2.68 -15.34 13.38
CA GLU A 51 -1.91 -14.99 14.56
C GLU A 51 -2.86 -14.53 15.67
N PRO A 52 -2.91 -15.22 16.82
CA PRO A 52 -3.72 -14.81 17.95
C PRO A 52 -3.15 -13.55 18.61
N TYR A 53 -3.99 -12.75 19.24
CA TYR A 53 -3.61 -11.53 19.95
C TYR A 53 -4.07 -11.54 21.40
N GLN A 54 -3.40 -10.77 22.27
CA GLN A 54 -3.64 -10.80 23.70
C GLN A 54 -4.82 -9.93 24.13
N SER A 55 -4.99 -8.75 23.53
CA SER A 55 -6.09 -7.83 23.85
C SER A 55 -6.52 -7.01 22.64
N GLY A 56 -7.64 -6.34 22.78
CA GLY A 56 -8.30 -5.61 21.71
C GLY A 56 -9.31 -6.48 20.94
N SER A 57 -9.74 -5.99 19.80
CA SER A 57 -10.78 -6.59 18.97
C SER A 57 -10.40 -6.48 17.50
N VAL A 58 -10.64 -7.56 16.75
CA VAL A 58 -10.60 -7.60 15.29
C VAL A 58 -11.93 -8.16 14.81
N LYS A 59 -12.72 -7.34 14.13
CA LYS A 59 -14.01 -7.76 13.58
C LYS A 59 -13.99 -7.71 12.06
N ILE A 60 -14.57 -8.74 11.46
CA ILE A 60 -14.80 -8.83 10.02
C ILE A 60 -16.27 -9.08 9.80
N ASP A 61 -16.93 -8.17 9.07
CA ASP A 61 -18.38 -8.15 8.88
C ASP A 61 -19.14 -8.24 10.21
N GLY A 62 -18.65 -7.54 11.24
CA GLY A 62 -19.22 -7.48 12.58
C GLY A 62 -18.91 -8.69 13.48
N ARG A 63 -18.23 -9.73 12.98
CA ARG A 63 -17.86 -10.92 13.76
C ARG A 63 -16.47 -10.79 14.34
N GLU A 64 -16.33 -11.01 15.64
CA GLU A 64 -15.05 -10.99 16.35
C GLU A 64 -14.21 -12.21 15.99
N VAL A 65 -13.01 -12.00 15.47
CA VAL A 65 -12.13 -13.08 14.95
C VAL A 65 -11.71 -14.06 16.06
N LYS A 66 -11.38 -13.57 17.25
CA LYS A 66 -10.93 -14.43 18.37
C LYS A 66 -12.04 -15.33 18.97
N ASP A 67 -13.30 -14.97 18.73
CA ASP A 67 -14.44 -15.69 19.30
C ASP A 67 -14.96 -16.78 18.33
N LEU A 68 -14.39 -16.86 17.13
CA LEU A 68 -14.78 -17.85 16.14
C LEU A 68 -14.29 -19.24 16.53
N SER A 69 -15.15 -20.23 16.39
CA SER A 69 -14.74 -21.64 16.39
C SER A 69 -13.79 -21.92 15.22
N THR A 70 -13.02 -23.00 15.30
CA THR A 70 -12.09 -23.40 14.22
C THR A 70 -12.81 -23.54 12.87
N ALA A 71 -14.02 -24.08 12.85
CA ALA A 71 -14.81 -24.24 11.64
C ALA A 71 -15.25 -22.88 11.05
N GLU A 72 -15.69 -21.95 11.90
CA GLU A 72 -16.08 -20.60 11.49
C GLU A 72 -14.89 -19.78 11.01
N LEU A 73 -13.75 -19.89 11.69
CA LEU A 73 -12.50 -19.25 11.27
C LEU A 73 -12.07 -19.74 9.89
N HIS A 74 -12.09 -21.04 9.65
CA HIS A 74 -11.80 -21.60 8.33
C HIS A 74 -12.81 -21.12 7.26
N ALA A 75 -14.09 -21.02 7.62
CA ALA A 75 -15.11 -20.49 6.70
C ALA A 75 -14.85 -19.02 6.36
N GLN A 76 -14.42 -18.21 7.34
CA GLN A 76 -14.04 -16.81 7.13
C GLN A 76 -12.76 -16.70 6.30
N GLN A 77 -11.74 -17.51 6.58
CA GLN A 77 -10.47 -17.51 5.81
C GLN A 77 -10.68 -17.89 4.33
N LYS A 78 -11.69 -18.71 4.00
CA LYS A 78 -12.07 -18.98 2.60
C LYS A 78 -12.55 -17.73 1.86
N GLN A 79 -13.04 -16.71 2.57
CA GLN A 79 -13.45 -15.43 2.00
C GLN A 79 -12.28 -14.43 1.90
N MET A 80 -11.07 -14.84 2.28
CA MET A 80 -9.86 -14.04 2.22
C MET A 80 -8.82 -14.73 1.35
N GLY A 81 -8.43 -14.08 0.26
CA GLY A 81 -7.25 -14.48 -0.51
C GLY A 81 -5.99 -13.89 0.14
N MET A 82 -4.89 -14.64 0.17
CA MET A 82 -3.62 -14.13 0.67
C MET A 82 -2.51 -14.32 -0.34
N ILE A 83 -1.79 -13.25 -0.61
CA ILE A 83 -0.60 -13.19 -1.45
C ILE A 83 0.59 -12.93 -0.54
N PHE A 84 1.55 -13.82 -0.55
CA PHE A 84 2.74 -13.77 0.31
C PHE A 84 3.94 -13.18 -0.44
N GLN A 85 4.85 -12.58 0.28
CA GLN A 85 6.10 -12.00 -0.23
C GLN A 85 6.91 -12.97 -1.09
N ASN A 86 7.02 -14.24 -0.68
CA ASN A 86 7.81 -15.29 -1.36
C ASN A 86 6.97 -16.15 -2.30
N PHE A 87 5.82 -15.65 -2.81
CA PHE A 87 4.88 -16.36 -3.69
C PHE A 87 4.30 -17.65 -3.09
N ASN A 88 5.04 -18.40 -2.29
CA ASN A 88 4.68 -19.69 -1.67
C ASN A 88 4.09 -20.69 -2.66
N LEU A 89 4.70 -20.82 -3.85
CA LEU A 89 4.32 -21.79 -4.86
C LEU A 89 4.94 -23.16 -4.56
N LEU A 90 4.17 -24.21 -4.80
CA LEU A 90 4.67 -25.57 -4.74
C LEU A 90 5.58 -25.84 -5.95
N SER A 91 6.89 -25.99 -5.71
CA SER A 91 7.91 -26.13 -6.75
C SER A 91 7.73 -27.36 -7.66
N ARG A 92 7.11 -28.41 -7.12
CA ARG A 92 6.83 -29.67 -7.87
C ARG A 92 5.54 -29.62 -8.68
N ALA A 93 4.63 -28.70 -8.36
CA ALA A 93 3.36 -28.49 -9.05
C ALA A 93 3.51 -27.50 -10.21
N ASN A 94 2.75 -27.68 -11.30
CA ASN A 94 2.69 -26.71 -12.39
C ASN A 94 1.77 -25.51 -12.04
N VAL A 95 1.60 -24.56 -12.96
CA VAL A 95 0.73 -23.38 -12.77
C VAL A 95 -0.70 -23.79 -12.43
N TYR A 96 -1.30 -24.71 -13.22
CA TYR A 96 -2.66 -25.20 -12.96
C TYR A 96 -2.82 -25.77 -11.56
N ASP A 97 -1.92 -26.66 -11.16
CA ASP A 97 -1.97 -27.34 -9.87
C ASP A 97 -1.71 -26.38 -8.70
N ASN A 98 -0.88 -25.35 -8.88
CA ASN A 98 -0.68 -24.28 -7.89
C ASN A 98 -1.95 -23.44 -7.72
N VAL A 99 -2.60 -23.04 -8.81
CA VAL A 99 -3.87 -22.28 -8.74
C VAL A 99 -4.97 -23.14 -8.15
N ALA A 100 -5.03 -24.45 -8.47
CA ALA A 100 -6.04 -25.39 -7.98
C ALA A 100 -5.91 -25.75 -6.50
N LEU A 101 -4.82 -25.37 -5.83
CA LEU A 101 -4.50 -25.80 -4.46
C LEU A 101 -5.61 -25.53 -3.43
N PRO A 102 -6.26 -24.34 -3.40
CA PRO A 102 -7.35 -24.08 -2.46
C PRO A 102 -8.54 -25.01 -2.62
N TYR A 103 -8.88 -25.40 -3.84
CA TYR A 103 -9.95 -26.39 -4.07
C TYR A 103 -9.62 -27.75 -3.45
N ARG A 104 -8.37 -28.22 -3.56
CA ARG A 104 -7.92 -29.46 -2.92
C ARG A 104 -8.08 -29.42 -1.41
N PHE A 105 -7.70 -28.31 -0.76
CA PHE A 105 -7.88 -28.13 0.68
C PHE A 105 -9.35 -28.05 1.12
N CYS A 106 -10.22 -27.58 0.24
CA CYS A 106 -11.66 -27.51 0.49
C CYS A 106 -12.41 -28.79 0.11
N GLY A 107 -11.72 -29.87 -0.31
CA GLY A 107 -12.35 -31.11 -0.76
C GLY A 107 -13.09 -31.01 -2.11
N VAL A 108 -12.85 -29.94 -2.87
CA VAL A 108 -13.43 -29.74 -4.21
C VAL A 108 -12.55 -30.44 -5.23
N ASN A 109 -13.16 -31.21 -6.13
CA ASN A 109 -12.41 -31.86 -7.22
C ASN A 109 -11.95 -30.83 -8.26
N PRO A 110 -10.64 -30.53 -8.36
CA PRO A 110 -10.15 -29.50 -9.29
C PRO A 110 -10.25 -29.95 -10.77
N ARG A 111 -10.54 -31.22 -11.03
CA ARG A 111 -10.68 -31.79 -12.41
C ARG A 111 -12.13 -31.83 -12.87
N SER A 112 -13.12 -31.43 -12.04
CA SER A 112 -14.49 -31.30 -12.52
C SER A 112 -14.56 -30.25 -13.62
N LYS A 113 -15.56 -30.31 -14.49
CA LYS A 113 -15.73 -29.38 -15.62
C LYS A 113 -15.78 -27.93 -15.14
N GLU A 114 -16.54 -27.66 -14.08
CA GLU A 114 -16.73 -26.34 -13.49
C GLU A 114 -15.42 -25.82 -12.86
N SER A 115 -14.76 -26.66 -12.04
CA SER A 115 -13.49 -26.28 -11.40
C SER A 115 -12.40 -25.98 -12.43
N ARG A 116 -12.29 -26.84 -13.46
CA ARG A 116 -11.32 -26.64 -14.53
C ARG A 116 -11.58 -25.35 -15.29
N LYS A 117 -12.84 -25.05 -15.62
CA LYS A 117 -13.22 -23.80 -16.28
C LYS A 117 -12.78 -22.59 -15.43
N ARG A 118 -13.13 -22.57 -14.14
CA ARG A 118 -12.79 -21.49 -13.22
C ARG A 118 -11.27 -21.31 -13.07
N ILE A 119 -10.51 -22.39 -12.95
CA ILE A 119 -9.05 -22.31 -12.84
C ILE A 119 -8.45 -21.71 -14.11
N LEU A 120 -8.90 -22.13 -15.29
CA LEU A 120 -8.39 -21.62 -16.56
C LEU A 120 -8.75 -20.15 -16.79
N GLU A 121 -9.98 -19.73 -16.43
CA GLU A 121 -10.40 -18.32 -16.46
C GLU A 121 -9.48 -17.42 -15.59
N LEU A 122 -9.08 -17.89 -14.40
CA LEU A 122 -8.16 -17.14 -13.55
C LEU A 122 -6.73 -17.11 -14.08
N ILE A 123 -6.28 -18.19 -14.71
CA ILE A 123 -4.96 -18.25 -15.38
C ILE A 123 -4.95 -17.28 -16.58
N GLU A 124 -6.05 -17.20 -17.33
CA GLU A 124 -6.23 -16.24 -18.41
C GLU A 124 -6.27 -14.80 -17.90
N LEU A 125 -7.05 -14.51 -16.84
CA LEU A 125 -7.14 -13.20 -16.21
C LEU A 125 -5.75 -12.63 -15.83
N VAL A 126 -4.85 -13.50 -15.36
CA VAL A 126 -3.48 -13.09 -15.02
C VAL A 126 -2.50 -13.18 -16.18
N GLY A 127 -2.97 -13.48 -17.41
CA GLY A 127 -2.16 -13.50 -18.63
C GLY A 127 -1.15 -14.66 -18.72
N LEU A 128 -1.51 -15.86 -18.26
CA LEU A 128 -0.64 -17.03 -18.22
C LEU A 128 -1.23 -18.26 -18.98
N SER A 129 -2.11 -18.04 -19.95
CA SER A 129 -2.78 -19.12 -20.72
C SER A 129 -1.79 -20.05 -21.42
N ASP A 130 -0.65 -19.54 -21.85
CA ASP A 130 0.43 -20.31 -22.50
C ASP A 130 1.33 -21.08 -21.52
N LYS A 131 1.16 -20.86 -20.19
CA LYS A 131 2.01 -21.39 -19.11
C LYS A 131 1.31 -22.40 -18.20
N VAL A 132 0.11 -22.85 -18.52
CA VAL A 132 -0.74 -23.71 -17.66
C VAL A 132 0.01 -24.93 -17.09
N HIS A 133 0.88 -25.55 -17.87
CA HIS A 133 1.62 -26.76 -17.49
C HIS A 133 3.07 -26.51 -17.08
N VAL A 134 3.53 -25.26 -17.06
CA VAL A 134 4.89 -24.85 -16.71
C VAL A 134 5.07 -24.91 -15.18
N LYS A 135 6.27 -25.29 -14.72
CA LYS A 135 6.60 -25.35 -13.29
C LYS A 135 7.20 -24.02 -12.79
N PRO A 136 7.09 -23.70 -11.49
CA PRO A 136 7.58 -22.43 -10.94
C PRO A 136 9.05 -22.12 -11.22
N ARG A 137 9.93 -23.13 -11.32
CA ARG A 137 11.36 -22.95 -11.66
C ARG A 137 11.60 -22.33 -13.04
N GLU A 138 10.62 -22.45 -13.93
CA GLU A 138 10.68 -21.99 -15.33
C GLU A 138 9.96 -20.63 -15.51
N LEU A 139 9.42 -20.06 -14.43
CA LEU A 139 8.70 -18.80 -14.41
C LEU A 139 9.56 -17.66 -13.88
N SER A 140 9.42 -16.47 -14.46
CA SER A 140 9.98 -15.24 -13.91
C SER A 140 9.30 -14.87 -12.57
N GLY A 141 9.90 -13.93 -11.81
CA GLY A 141 9.31 -13.43 -10.56
C GLY A 141 7.90 -12.88 -10.75
N GLY A 142 7.67 -12.06 -11.77
CA GLY A 142 6.35 -11.52 -12.09
C GLY A 142 5.34 -12.60 -12.49
N GLN A 143 5.76 -13.63 -13.24
CA GLN A 143 4.89 -14.76 -13.56
C GLN A 143 4.52 -15.57 -12.32
N LYS A 144 5.46 -15.81 -11.41
CA LYS A 144 5.18 -16.45 -10.11
C LYS A 144 4.17 -15.65 -9.29
N GLN A 145 4.29 -14.33 -9.29
CA GLN A 145 3.34 -13.44 -8.63
C GLN A 145 1.95 -13.53 -9.23
N ARG A 146 1.84 -13.55 -10.56
CA ARG A 146 0.56 -13.73 -11.27
C ARG A 146 -0.09 -15.06 -10.91
N VAL A 147 0.67 -16.15 -10.78
CA VAL A 147 0.16 -17.46 -10.28
C VAL A 147 -0.34 -17.34 -8.84
N ALA A 148 0.39 -16.67 -7.96
CA ALA A 148 -0.03 -16.46 -6.57
C ALA A 148 -1.32 -15.64 -6.48
N ILE A 149 -1.50 -14.63 -7.33
CA ILE A 149 -2.74 -13.84 -7.46
C ILE A 149 -3.90 -14.74 -7.92
N ALA A 150 -3.74 -15.48 -9.01
CA ALA A 150 -4.77 -16.39 -9.51
C ALA A 150 -5.20 -17.42 -8.45
N ARG A 151 -4.22 -17.99 -7.72
CA ARG A 151 -4.49 -18.91 -6.60
C ARG A 151 -5.30 -18.24 -5.48
N ALA A 152 -4.96 -17.01 -5.11
CA ALA A 152 -5.65 -16.27 -4.06
C ALA A 152 -7.11 -15.96 -4.43
N LEU A 153 -7.42 -15.81 -5.71
CA LEU A 153 -8.75 -15.49 -6.22
C LEU A 153 -9.65 -16.73 -6.43
N LEU A 154 -9.12 -17.96 -6.32
CA LEU A 154 -9.86 -19.17 -6.73
C LEU A 154 -11.17 -19.38 -5.95
N LEU A 155 -11.18 -19.05 -4.66
CA LEU A 155 -12.36 -19.21 -3.79
C LEU A 155 -13.31 -18.01 -3.83
N ASN A 156 -13.17 -17.09 -4.78
CA ASN A 156 -13.95 -15.86 -4.89
C ASN A 156 -13.93 -15.04 -3.58
N PRO A 157 -12.75 -14.65 -3.09
CA PRO A 157 -12.62 -13.94 -1.83
C PRO A 157 -13.28 -12.56 -1.90
N LYS A 158 -13.80 -12.07 -0.76
CA LYS A 158 -14.24 -10.68 -0.59
C LYS A 158 -13.09 -9.74 -0.24
N ILE A 159 -12.03 -10.30 0.36
CA ILE A 159 -10.86 -9.57 0.84
C ILE A 159 -9.60 -10.20 0.26
N LEU A 160 -8.71 -9.39 -0.28
CA LEU A 160 -7.38 -9.82 -0.75
C LEU A 160 -6.31 -9.17 0.12
N LEU A 161 -5.52 -10.00 0.78
CA LEU A 161 -4.43 -9.59 1.66
C LEU A 161 -3.10 -9.73 0.91
N CYS A 162 -2.37 -8.63 0.75
CA CYS A 162 -1.09 -8.58 0.04
C CYS A 162 0.03 -8.27 1.04
N ASP A 163 0.81 -9.28 1.43
CA ASP A 163 1.97 -9.12 2.31
C ASP A 163 3.23 -8.94 1.46
N GLU A 164 3.65 -7.69 1.27
CA GLU A 164 4.82 -7.29 0.45
C GLU A 164 4.85 -7.91 -0.96
N ALA A 165 3.69 -7.97 -1.61
CA ALA A 165 3.45 -8.70 -2.85
C ALA A 165 4.32 -8.27 -4.06
N THR A 166 5.04 -7.14 -3.97
CA THR A 166 5.87 -6.60 -5.06
C THR A 166 7.33 -6.39 -4.67
N SER A 167 7.71 -6.67 -3.42
CA SER A 167 9.05 -6.35 -2.89
C SER A 167 10.22 -7.08 -3.60
N ALA A 168 9.93 -8.23 -4.19
CA ALA A 168 10.91 -9.04 -4.92
C ALA A 168 10.88 -8.83 -6.45
N LEU A 169 10.16 -7.81 -6.94
CA LEU A 169 9.95 -7.55 -8.36
C LEU A 169 10.69 -6.28 -8.80
N ASP A 170 11.11 -6.25 -10.06
CA ASP A 170 11.63 -5.04 -10.67
C ASP A 170 10.52 -3.99 -10.89
N PRO A 171 10.88 -2.69 -11.07
CA PRO A 171 9.89 -1.62 -11.17
C PRO A 171 8.87 -1.80 -12.29
N LYS A 172 9.28 -2.30 -13.46
CA LYS A 172 8.38 -2.50 -14.60
C LYS A 172 7.34 -3.56 -14.30
N ILE A 173 7.78 -4.70 -13.77
CA ILE A 173 6.87 -5.81 -13.39
C ILE A 173 5.96 -5.38 -12.23
N THR A 174 6.49 -4.59 -11.28
CA THR A 174 5.66 -3.99 -10.21
C THR A 174 4.49 -3.21 -10.81
N GLN A 175 4.71 -2.34 -11.80
CA GLN A 175 3.64 -1.58 -12.48
C GLN A 175 2.58 -2.50 -13.09
N GLU A 176 3.00 -3.57 -13.75
CA GLU A 176 2.08 -4.54 -14.35
C GLU A 176 1.22 -5.25 -13.29
N ILE A 177 1.81 -5.61 -12.14
CA ILE A 177 1.08 -6.25 -11.03
C ILE A 177 0.10 -5.25 -10.38
N LEU A 178 0.49 -3.98 -10.23
CA LEU A 178 -0.41 -2.94 -9.70
C LEU A 178 -1.61 -2.72 -10.63
N ALA A 179 -1.38 -2.64 -11.94
CA ALA A 179 -2.46 -2.53 -12.93
C ALA A 179 -3.42 -3.73 -12.86
N LEU A 180 -2.88 -4.96 -12.72
CA LEU A 180 -3.66 -6.17 -12.56
C LEU A 180 -4.51 -6.14 -11.27
N LEU A 181 -3.96 -5.70 -10.14
CA LEU A 181 -4.70 -5.58 -8.87
C LEU A 181 -5.83 -4.54 -8.97
N LEU A 182 -5.60 -3.40 -9.64
CA LEU A 182 -6.62 -2.39 -9.91
C LEU A 182 -7.75 -2.95 -10.79
N GLN A 183 -7.42 -3.71 -11.84
CA GLN A 183 -8.39 -4.38 -12.68
C GLN A 183 -9.23 -5.38 -11.88
N ILE A 184 -8.60 -6.26 -11.10
CA ILE A 184 -9.27 -7.24 -10.24
C ILE A 184 -10.22 -6.55 -9.26
N ARG A 185 -9.76 -5.49 -8.60
CA ARG A 185 -10.60 -4.72 -7.67
C ARG A 185 -11.83 -4.15 -8.37
N LYS A 186 -11.66 -3.59 -9.58
CA LYS A 186 -12.74 -3.00 -10.36
C LYS A 186 -13.76 -4.05 -10.84
N GLU A 187 -13.28 -5.21 -11.30
CA GLU A 187 -14.14 -6.28 -11.83
C GLU A 187 -14.86 -7.07 -10.75
N LEU A 188 -14.17 -7.36 -9.63
CA LEU A 188 -14.70 -8.22 -8.58
C LEU A 188 -15.23 -7.45 -7.36
N ASN A 189 -15.07 -6.13 -7.31
CA ASN A 189 -15.45 -5.27 -6.18
C ASN A 189 -14.96 -5.77 -4.83
N ILE A 190 -13.71 -6.26 -4.76
CA ILE A 190 -13.09 -6.81 -3.55
C ILE A 190 -12.35 -5.74 -2.76
N THR A 191 -12.27 -5.92 -1.45
CA THR A 191 -11.41 -5.13 -0.56
C THR A 191 -9.97 -5.63 -0.69
N ILE A 192 -8.99 -4.73 -0.84
CA ILE A 192 -7.57 -5.11 -0.92
C ILE A 192 -6.81 -4.44 0.22
N ILE A 193 -6.09 -5.23 1.03
CA ILE A 193 -5.18 -4.72 2.05
C ILE A 193 -3.75 -4.98 1.59
N VAL A 194 -2.97 -3.91 1.48
CA VAL A 194 -1.58 -3.98 1.00
C VAL A 194 -0.63 -3.60 2.11
N VAL A 195 0.20 -4.54 2.51
CA VAL A 195 1.37 -4.28 3.36
C VAL A 195 2.57 -4.01 2.47
N THR A 196 3.20 -2.85 2.62
CA THR A 196 4.36 -2.47 1.81
C THR A 196 5.23 -1.41 2.48
N HIS A 197 6.48 -1.34 2.08
CA HIS A 197 7.38 -0.20 2.32
C HIS A 197 7.70 0.57 1.03
N GLN A 198 7.13 0.17 -0.12
CA GLN A 198 7.35 0.78 -1.43
C GLN A 198 6.33 1.91 -1.66
N MET A 199 6.80 3.16 -1.69
CA MET A 199 5.94 4.33 -1.88
C MET A 199 5.20 4.35 -3.20
N GLU A 200 5.81 3.82 -4.25
CA GLU A 200 5.20 3.71 -5.57
C GLU A 200 3.91 2.89 -5.55
N VAL A 201 3.91 1.78 -4.80
CA VAL A 201 2.72 0.94 -4.59
C VAL A 201 1.62 1.73 -3.90
N VAL A 202 1.99 2.46 -2.85
CA VAL A 202 1.04 3.26 -2.06
C VAL A 202 0.41 4.35 -2.91
N LYS A 203 1.23 5.17 -3.59
CA LYS A 203 0.77 6.30 -4.41
C LYS A 203 -0.16 5.89 -5.55
N LYS A 204 0.10 4.71 -6.16
CA LYS A 204 -0.68 4.24 -7.32
C LYS A 204 -1.92 3.43 -6.95
N LEU A 205 -1.86 2.68 -5.85
CA LEU A 205 -2.87 1.67 -5.55
C LEU A 205 -3.80 2.09 -4.42
N CYS A 206 -3.24 2.63 -3.31
CA CYS A 206 -4.00 2.81 -2.07
C CYS A 206 -4.91 4.04 -2.10
N GLN A 207 -6.10 3.90 -1.54
CA GLN A 207 -7.08 4.99 -1.34
C GLN A 207 -6.90 5.65 0.04
N ARG A 208 -6.57 4.84 1.05
CA ARG A 208 -6.18 5.26 2.39
C ARG A 208 -5.01 4.42 2.88
N VAL A 209 -4.24 4.96 3.79
CA VAL A 209 -3.07 4.30 4.35
C VAL A 209 -2.94 4.58 5.84
N SER A 210 -2.44 3.58 6.56
CA SER A 210 -1.96 3.70 7.93
C SER A 210 -0.44 3.60 7.96
N PHE A 211 0.21 4.56 8.60
CA PHE A 211 1.64 4.51 8.86
C PHE A 211 1.92 3.91 10.23
N LEU A 212 2.57 2.75 10.25
CA LEU A 212 3.01 2.05 11.45
C LEU A 212 4.48 2.33 11.73
N LYS A 213 4.78 2.66 13.00
CA LYS A 213 6.12 2.81 13.53
C LYS A 213 6.19 2.20 14.93
N ASP A 214 7.17 1.34 15.17
CA ASP A 214 7.44 0.70 16.48
C ASP A 214 6.17 0.07 17.11
N GLY A 215 5.39 -0.62 16.28
CA GLY A 215 4.17 -1.28 16.71
C GLY A 215 2.96 -0.38 16.97
N LYS A 216 3.04 0.91 16.67
CA LYS A 216 1.97 1.90 16.85
C LYS A 216 1.51 2.50 15.54
N LEU A 217 0.23 2.85 15.46
CA LEU A 217 -0.31 3.64 14.36
C LEU A 217 0.00 5.11 14.64
N VAL A 218 0.85 5.72 13.80
CA VAL A 218 1.30 7.11 13.96
C VAL A 218 0.38 8.07 13.22
N GLN A 219 -0.05 7.69 12.02
CA GLN A 219 -0.92 8.50 11.19
C GLN A 219 -1.74 7.63 10.24
N GLU A 220 -2.96 8.10 9.93
CA GLU A 220 -3.85 7.50 8.95
C GLU A 220 -4.45 8.61 8.09
N GLY A 221 -4.66 8.35 6.80
CA GLY A 221 -5.27 9.30 5.87
C GLY A 221 -5.09 8.88 4.42
N LYS A 222 -5.37 9.79 3.50
CA LYS A 222 -5.09 9.59 2.08
C LYS A 222 -3.57 9.66 1.82
N PRO A 223 -3.04 8.90 0.86
CA PRO A 223 -1.63 8.98 0.49
C PRO A 223 -1.18 10.42 0.18
N GLU A 224 -2.03 11.20 -0.50
CA GLU A 224 -1.78 12.58 -0.87
C GLU A 224 -1.53 13.45 0.39
N GLU A 225 -2.37 13.29 1.41
CA GLU A 225 -2.26 14.05 2.66
C GLU A 225 -1.00 13.67 3.44
N LEU A 226 -0.66 12.37 3.47
CA LEU A 226 0.48 11.88 4.23
C LEU A 226 1.83 12.22 3.58
N PHE A 227 1.90 12.24 2.24
CA PHE A 227 3.18 12.35 1.53
C PHE A 227 3.45 13.73 0.94
N VAL A 228 2.45 14.56 0.73
CA VAL A 228 2.66 15.95 0.31
C VAL A 228 3.02 16.82 1.51
N MET A 229 2.36 16.60 2.67
CA MET A 229 2.62 17.31 3.93
C MET A 229 3.03 16.33 5.04
N PRO A 230 4.17 15.64 4.90
CA PRO A 230 4.57 14.60 5.83
C PRO A 230 4.94 15.16 7.21
N ASN A 231 4.49 14.48 8.27
CA ASN A 231 5.01 14.75 9.62
C ASN A 231 6.48 14.28 9.74
N LYS A 232 7.14 14.59 10.87
CA LYS A 232 8.55 14.25 11.09
C LYS A 232 8.85 12.74 10.92
N ASP A 233 7.95 11.87 11.36
CA ASP A 233 8.16 10.42 11.29
C ASP A 233 8.06 9.92 9.84
N ILE A 234 7.12 10.44 9.08
CA ILE A 234 6.95 10.13 7.66
C ILE A 234 8.10 10.71 6.84
N ARG A 235 8.57 11.95 7.13
CA ARG A 235 9.77 12.52 6.49
C ARG A 235 10.99 11.62 6.69
N ASN A 236 11.23 11.17 7.92
CA ASN A 236 12.33 10.24 8.22
C ASN A 236 12.17 8.90 7.46
N PHE A 237 10.95 8.42 7.33
CA PHE A 237 10.66 7.20 6.58
C PHE A 237 10.89 7.36 5.08
N LEU A 238 10.59 8.54 4.53
CA LEU A 238 10.83 8.89 3.12
C LEU A 238 12.30 9.17 2.83
N GLY A 239 13.15 9.27 3.86
CA GLY A 239 14.56 9.63 3.72
C GLY A 239 14.76 11.12 3.40
N GLU A 240 13.76 11.96 3.68
CA GLU A 240 13.90 13.40 3.52
C GLU A 240 14.76 13.97 4.64
N THR A 241 15.98 14.38 4.31
CA THR A 241 16.90 15.07 5.23
C THR A 241 17.09 16.50 4.77
N ASN A 242 17.03 17.43 5.72
CA ASN A 242 17.29 18.86 5.46
C ASN A 242 18.81 19.19 5.47
N GLU A 243 19.68 18.18 5.57
CA GLU A 243 21.13 18.36 5.77
C GLU A 243 21.83 19.08 4.59
N LEU A 244 21.23 19.09 3.42
CA LEU A 244 21.77 19.69 2.19
C LEU A 244 21.17 21.06 1.88
N LEU A 245 20.34 21.62 2.76
CA LEU A 245 19.75 22.95 2.51
C LEU A 245 20.77 24.06 2.78
N PRO A 246 20.73 25.16 2.00
CA PRO A 246 21.56 26.35 2.26
C PRO A 246 21.34 26.88 3.67
N LYS A 247 22.46 27.25 4.33
CA LYS A 247 22.42 27.87 5.68
C LYS A 247 22.25 29.39 5.60
N GLU A 248 22.58 29.98 4.46
CA GLU A 248 22.37 31.39 4.17
C GLU A 248 21.02 31.58 3.51
N GLY A 249 20.34 32.71 3.78
CA GLY A 249 18.97 32.92 3.33
C GLY A 249 17.94 32.23 4.20
N ARG A 250 16.70 32.13 3.69
CA ARG A 250 15.59 31.41 4.36
C ARG A 250 15.01 30.38 3.41
N ASN A 251 14.87 29.17 3.90
CA ASN A 251 14.32 28.05 3.11
C ASN A 251 12.81 27.99 3.28
N LEU A 252 12.08 28.00 2.18
CA LEU A 252 10.63 27.94 2.13
C LEU A 252 10.19 26.72 1.33
N ARG A 253 9.45 25.81 1.96
CA ARG A 253 8.81 24.68 1.29
C ARG A 253 7.43 25.10 0.80
N LEU A 254 7.16 24.85 -0.47
CA LEU A 254 5.89 25.06 -1.14
C LEU A 254 5.24 23.70 -1.37
N PHE A 255 3.93 23.59 -1.12
CA PHE A 255 3.17 22.37 -1.35
C PHE A 255 2.21 22.55 -2.53
N PHE A 256 2.33 21.66 -3.49
CA PHE A 256 1.44 21.57 -4.65
C PHE A 256 0.43 20.45 -4.39
N THR A 257 -0.76 20.83 -3.95
CA THR A 257 -1.85 19.93 -3.53
C THR A 257 -2.96 19.82 -4.56
N ASP A 258 -2.86 20.58 -5.67
CA ASP A 258 -3.86 20.65 -6.71
C ASP A 258 -3.19 20.87 -8.07
N ASN A 259 -3.70 20.22 -9.12
CA ASN A 259 -3.26 20.44 -10.51
C ASN A 259 -3.53 21.86 -11.02
N ALA A 260 -4.30 22.66 -10.27
CA ALA A 260 -4.72 24.01 -10.65
C ALA A 260 -3.66 25.12 -10.47
N ASN A 261 -2.53 24.80 -9.84
CA ASN A 261 -1.55 25.83 -9.44
C ASN A 261 -0.72 26.44 -10.60
N GLY A 262 -1.10 26.31 -11.85
CA GLY A 262 -0.51 27.00 -12.98
C GLY A 262 1.02 27.22 -12.89
N PRO A 263 1.61 28.18 -13.60
CA PRO A 263 3.05 28.46 -13.54
C PRO A 263 3.45 29.37 -12.36
N VAL A 264 3.01 29.03 -11.12
CA VAL A 264 3.18 29.88 -9.91
C VAL A 264 4.65 30.27 -9.68
N ILE A 265 5.59 29.35 -9.87
CA ILE A 265 7.03 29.59 -9.65
C ILE A 265 7.58 30.64 -10.60
N THR A 266 7.24 30.57 -11.87
CA THR A 266 7.68 31.54 -12.88
C THR A 266 6.94 32.87 -12.77
N GLN A 267 5.67 32.85 -12.33
CA GLN A 267 4.93 34.06 -12.02
C GLN A 267 5.50 34.77 -10.78
N LEU A 268 5.81 34.03 -9.71
CA LEU A 268 6.46 34.54 -8.51
C LEU A 268 7.72 35.35 -8.88
N ALA A 269 8.64 34.74 -9.63
CA ALA A 269 9.88 35.39 -10.02
C ALA A 269 9.63 36.68 -10.81
N ARG A 270 8.70 36.66 -11.80
CA ARG A 270 8.40 37.81 -12.68
C ARG A 270 7.62 38.91 -11.96
N GLU A 271 6.56 38.57 -11.22
CA GLU A 271 5.69 39.60 -10.63
C GLU A 271 6.35 40.31 -9.45
N LEU A 272 7.16 39.60 -8.66
CA LEU A 272 7.89 40.20 -7.55
C LEU A 272 9.29 40.72 -7.93
N ASN A 273 9.79 40.37 -9.12
CA ASN A 273 11.17 40.65 -9.54
C ASN A 273 12.19 40.18 -8.48
N VAL A 274 12.08 38.93 -8.05
CA VAL A 274 12.87 38.29 -6.97
C VAL A 274 13.57 37.06 -7.52
N ASP A 275 14.87 36.98 -7.29
CA ASP A 275 15.67 35.79 -7.53
C ASP A 275 15.61 34.87 -6.31
N PHE A 276 15.55 33.55 -6.56
CA PHE A 276 15.62 32.51 -5.55
C PHE A 276 16.27 31.26 -6.12
N SER A 277 16.83 30.42 -5.27
CA SER A 277 17.39 29.13 -5.65
C SER A 277 16.39 28.01 -5.37
N ILE A 278 16.26 27.06 -6.30
CA ILE A 278 15.55 25.80 -6.06
C ILE A 278 16.52 24.84 -5.40
N CYS A 279 16.28 24.49 -4.15
CA CYS A 279 17.18 23.65 -3.36
C CYS A 279 16.78 22.18 -3.41
N TRP A 280 15.47 21.91 -3.52
CA TRP A 280 14.95 20.56 -3.57
C TRP A 280 13.56 20.58 -4.22
N ALA A 281 13.23 19.50 -4.94
CA ALA A 281 11.92 19.34 -5.54
C ALA A 281 11.56 17.85 -5.61
N ASN A 282 10.31 17.53 -5.30
CA ASN A 282 9.72 16.23 -5.53
C ASN A 282 8.31 16.41 -6.06
N LEU A 283 8.07 15.94 -7.29
CA LEU A 283 6.74 15.88 -7.90
C LEU A 283 6.43 14.40 -8.17
N ASP A 284 5.32 13.93 -7.62
CA ASP A 284 4.91 12.55 -7.69
C ASP A 284 3.51 12.42 -8.32
N SER A 285 3.29 11.32 -9.00
CA SER A 285 1.97 10.95 -9.51
C SER A 285 1.23 10.12 -8.48
N PHE A 286 0.10 10.63 -7.99
CA PHE A 286 -0.83 9.96 -7.10
C PHE A 286 -2.08 9.61 -7.89
N ARG A 287 -2.23 8.35 -8.29
CA ARG A 287 -3.34 7.89 -9.13
C ARG A 287 -3.51 8.77 -10.39
N GLU A 288 -4.41 9.76 -10.38
CA GLU A 288 -4.71 10.65 -11.51
C GLU A 288 -4.18 12.09 -11.30
N GLU A 289 -3.54 12.38 -10.14
CA GLU A 289 -3.08 13.72 -9.76
C GLU A 289 -1.56 13.77 -9.70
N ILE A 290 -1.00 14.94 -10.03
CA ILE A 290 0.44 15.23 -9.86
C ILE A 290 0.56 16.21 -8.70
N LEU A 291 1.14 15.75 -7.61
CA LEU A 291 1.27 16.48 -6.36
C LEU A 291 2.73 16.47 -5.91
N GLY A 292 3.09 17.38 -5.02
CA GLY A 292 4.43 17.36 -4.48
C GLY A 292 4.82 18.59 -3.70
N SER A 293 6.12 18.76 -3.50
CA SER A 293 6.65 19.94 -2.84
C SER A 293 7.98 20.40 -3.44
N LEU A 294 8.27 21.68 -3.25
CA LEU A 294 9.45 22.36 -3.72
C LEU A 294 10.04 23.16 -2.57
N ILE A 295 11.36 23.12 -2.38
CA ILE A 295 12.04 24.01 -1.43
C ILE A 295 12.81 25.05 -2.22
N ILE A 296 12.50 26.31 -1.95
CA ILE A 296 13.24 27.47 -2.47
C ILE A 296 14.00 28.15 -1.34
N ASN A 297 15.17 28.68 -1.67
CA ASN A 297 15.92 29.54 -0.77
C ASN A 297 15.78 30.98 -1.26
N VAL A 298 15.34 31.86 -0.35
CA VAL A 298 15.01 33.26 -0.62
C VAL A 298 15.86 34.16 0.29
N GLN A 299 16.31 35.29 -0.24
CA GLN A 299 17.00 36.29 0.57
C GLN A 299 16.05 36.82 1.68
N PRO A 300 16.57 37.06 2.91
CA PRO A 300 15.73 37.43 4.06
C PRO A 300 14.83 38.64 3.79
N GLU A 301 15.32 39.65 3.05
CA GLU A 301 14.57 40.88 2.71
C GLU A 301 13.34 40.62 1.82
N ASN A 302 13.33 39.55 1.06
CA ASN A 302 12.23 39.22 0.14
C ASN A 302 11.28 38.17 0.72
N TYR A 303 11.61 37.53 1.83
CA TYR A 303 10.91 36.38 2.35
C TYR A 303 9.41 36.63 2.60
N ASP A 304 9.06 37.69 3.32
CA ASP A 304 7.68 37.98 3.65
C ASP A 304 6.84 38.34 2.41
N ARG A 305 7.45 39.02 1.42
CA ARG A 305 6.80 39.31 0.13
C ARG A 305 6.49 38.04 -0.63
N VAL A 306 7.42 37.10 -0.65
CA VAL A 306 7.26 35.78 -1.33
C VAL A 306 6.17 34.96 -0.63
N VAL A 307 6.20 34.86 0.70
CA VAL A 307 5.17 34.13 1.47
C VAL A 307 3.78 34.71 1.24
N ASN A 308 3.63 36.04 1.33
CA ASN A 308 2.34 36.70 1.11
C ASN A 308 1.82 36.48 -0.32
N TYR A 309 2.68 36.54 -1.32
CA TYR A 309 2.29 36.25 -2.69
C TYR A 309 1.80 34.81 -2.88
N LEU A 310 2.52 33.82 -2.33
CA LEU A 310 2.15 32.42 -2.41
C LEU A 310 0.81 32.13 -1.72
N HIS A 311 0.57 32.74 -0.55
CA HIS A 311 -0.71 32.65 0.16
C HIS A 311 -1.87 33.23 -0.68
N GLN A 312 -1.67 34.36 -1.37
CA GLN A 312 -2.67 34.93 -2.29
C GLN A 312 -3.00 34.01 -3.46
N LYS A 313 -2.05 33.16 -3.87
CA LYS A 313 -2.24 32.14 -4.90
C LYS A 313 -2.71 30.79 -4.34
N ASN A 314 -3.10 30.74 -3.07
CA ASN A 314 -3.52 29.50 -2.35
C ASN A 314 -2.44 28.40 -2.32
N VAL A 315 -1.18 28.75 -2.35
CA VAL A 315 -0.07 27.80 -2.18
C VAL A 315 0.27 27.70 -0.70
N LEU A 316 0.18 26.49 -0.16
CA LEU A 316 0.59 26.21 1.21
C LEU A 316 2.11 26.26 1.32
N THR A 317 2.59 26.87 2.41
CA THR A 317 4.02 27.05 2.65
C THR A 317 4.43 26.68 4.06
N GLU A 318 5.67 26.23 4.23
CA GLU A 318 6.30 25.90 5.53
C GLU A 318 7.74 26.40 5.50
N GLU A 319 8.17 27.13 6.55
CA GLU A 319 9.56 27.46 6.73
C GLU A 319 10.36 26.21 7.16
N VAL A 320 11.49 25.99 6.51
CA VAL A 320 12.36 24.84 6.78
C VAL A 320 13.66 25.36 7.38
N LEU A 321 13.92 24.99 8.63
CA LEU A 321 15.09 25.41 9.43
C LEU A 321 16.29 24.49 9.19
#